data_924ca260b3c2a4f4f9b4f3f7f735bc04
#
_entry.id   924ca260b3c2a4f4f9b4f3f7f735bc04
#
_cell.length_a   1.000
_cell.length_b   1.000
_cell.length_c   1.000
_cell.angle_alpha   90.00
_cell.angle_beta   90.00
_cell.angle_gamma   90.00
#
_symmetry.space_group_name_H-M   'P 1'
#
loop_
_entity.id
_entity.type
_entity.pdbx_description
1 polymer ?
#
loop_
_entity_poly.entity_id
_entity_poly.type
_entity_poly.pdbx_seq_one_letter_code
_entity_poly.pdbx_strand_id
1 'polypeptide(L)'
;KIKQGKAVVVTAEEVIGIAKKEGTKRASERIDVVTTGTFGPMCSSGAYFNTGHTKPKIKFGGGSVTLNNVPAYAGLAAADLYIGAAVSTEDDPKNKVFPGKFEYGGAHVIEDLVAGKDIKLSATAYGTDCYPRKKLNTYINIKDLNEATLFNPRNSYQNYNVAVNLNKERAIYTYMGILKPQLGNANYCSAGQLSPLLNDPYYKTIGIGTRIFLAGGEGYIVWQGTQHNPGVSRTPNGVPNVPAGTLAVIGDLKGMKSEWLRGTSFEGYGVTLVIGLGIPIPILNEEILKYTAVADEDIRTQIVDYSTDYPNGVSHSLGEVSYKELKTGSIKIKGKDVPTASLSSYSKARSIAEELKDSIIKGKFFLGEPVQLLSSADAGISFKPLKERPVKD
;
A
#
# COMPACT_ATOMS: atom_id res chain seq x y z
N LYS A 1 -25.64 13.98 8.35
CA LYS A 1 -25.64 14.77 7.11
C LYS A 1 -25.60 13.89 5.87
N ILE A 2 -24.72 12.87 5.79
CA ILE A 2 -24.59 11.96 4.62
C ILE A 2 -25.95 11.31 4.29
N LYS A 3 -26.63 10.67 5.26
CA LYS A 3 -27.95 10.06 5.07
C LYS A 3 -29.04 11.05 4.57
N GLN A 4 -28.82 12.34 4.81
CA GLN A 4 -29.76 13.40 4.40
C GLN A 4 -29.34 14.06 3.07
N GLY A 5 -28.24 13.65 2.45
CA GLY A 5 -27.70 14.28 1.25
C GLY A 5 -27.19 15.72 1.48
N LYS A 6 -26.85 16.07 2.71
CA LYS A 6 -26.43 17.44 3.11
C LYS A 6 -24.95 17.56 3.45
N ALA A 7 -24.18 16.47 3.35
CA ALA A 7 -22.77 16.52 3.64
C ALA A 7 -22.00 17.26 2.53
N VAL A 8 -21.16 18.21 2.93
CA VAL A 8 -20.23 18.90 2.03
C VAL A 8 -18.92 18.11 2.00
N VAL A 9 -18.69 17.46 0.89
CA VAL A 9 -17.53 16.58 0.67
C VAL A 9 -16.67 17.17 -0.42
N VAL A 10 -15.38 17.30 -0.16
CA VAL A 10 -14.37 17.79 -1.10
C VAL A 10 -13.18 16.85 -1.14
N THR A 11 -12.38 16.88 -2.21
CA THR A 11 -11.13 16.15 -2.27
C THR A 11 -9.99 16.91 -1.57
N ALA A 12 -8.89 16.22 -1.26
CA ALA A 12 -7.68 16.83 -0.72
C ALA A 12 -7.03 17.86 -1.68
N GLU A 13 -7.33 17.81 -2.98
CA GLU A 13 -6.90 18.84 -3.93
C GLU A 13 -7.82 20.07 -3.88
N GLU A 14 -9.14 19.86 -3.80
CA GLU A 14 -10.12 20.97 -3.77
C GLU A 14 -10.00 21.79 -2.49
N VAL A 15 -9.80 21.15 -1.32
CA VAL A 15 -9.72 21.84 -0.03
C VAL A 15 -8.59 22.86 0.03
N ILE A 16 -7.47 22.62 -0.66
CA ILE A 16 -6.33 23.54 -0.71
C ILE A 16 -6.76 24.89 -1.32
N GLY A 17 -7.46 24.86 -2.44
CA GLY A 17 -7.98 26.09 -3.09
C GLY A 17 -9.03 26.80 -2.26
N ILE A 18 -9.90 26.05 -1.60
CA ILE A 18 -10.93 26.57 -0.71
C ILE A 18 -10.30 27.26 0.50
N ALA A 19 -9.37 26.58 1.18
CA ALA A 19 -8.68 27.12 2.36
C ALA A 19 -7.86 28.39 2.04
N LYS A 20 -7.22 28.43 0.86
CA LYS A 20 -6.49 29.63 0.36
C LYS A 20 -7.45 30.81 0.12
N LYS A 21 -8.66 30.56 -0.36
CA LYS A 21 -9.63 31.61 -0.72
C LYS A 21 -10.43 32.14 0.49
N GLU A 22 -10.88 31.27 1.37
CA GLU A 22 -11.83 31.58 2.44
C GLU A 22 -11.19 31.63 3.83
N GLY A 23 -9.98 31.09 3.99
CA GLY A 23 -9.32 30.83 5.26
C GLY A 23 -9.77 29.51 5.89
N THR A 24 -8.90 28.93 6.72
CA THR A 24 -9.11 27.59 7.32
C THR A 24 -10.34 27.55 8.22
N LYS A 25 -10.60 28.61 8.98
CA LYS A 25 -11.75 28.69 9.89
C LYS A 25 -13.08 28.56 9.15
N ARG A 26 -13.32 29.41 8.15
CA ARG A 26 -14.57 29.37 7.37
C ARG A 26 -14.73 28.06 6.61
N ALA A 27 -13.63 27.55 6.04
CA ALA A 27 -13.65 26.28 5.35
C ALA A 27 -14.05 25.13 6.31
N SER A 28 -13.54 25.11 7.55
CA SER A 28 -13.87 24.07 8.54
C SER A 28 -15.33 24.12 9.04
N GLU A 29 -15.95 25.28 9.03
CA GLU A 29 -17.38 25.42 9.38
C GLU A 29 -18.31 24.89 8.28
N ARG A 30 -17.82 24.80 7.04
CA ARG A 30 -18.60 24.45 5.86
C ARG A 30 -18.36 23.04 5.35
N ILE A 31 -17.11 22.57 5.35
CA ILE A 31 -16.71 21.27 4.83
C ILE A 31 -16.90 20.21 5.93
N ASP A 32 -17.56 19.11 5.60
CA ASP A 32 -17.76 17.99 6.52
C ASP A 32 -16.73 16.88 6.36
N VAL A 33 -16.28 16.63 5.12
CA VAL A 33 -15.35 15.53 4.80
C VAL A 33 -14.38 15.92 3.70
N VAL A 34 -13.11 15.56 3.89
CA VAL A 34 -12.09 15.62 2.84
C VAL A 34 -11.72 14.19 2.43
N THR A 35 -11.79 13.87 1.14
CA THR A 35 -11.42 12.57 0.63
C THR A 35 -10.00 12.55 0.10
N THR A 36 -9.30 11.47 0.40
CA THR A 36 -7.89 11.24 0.02
C THR A 36 -7.78 10.03 -0.88
N GLY A 37 -6.61 9.83 -1.49
CA GLY A 37 -6.36 8.68 -2.33
C GLY A 37 -4.88 8.40 -2.53
N THR A 38 -4.55 7.12 -2.67
CA THR A 38 -3.22 6.65 -3.05
C THR A 38 -3.33 5.41 -3.95
N PHE A 39 -2.40 5.25 -4.88
CA PHE A 39 -2.30 4.08 -5.75
C PHE A 39 -0.83 3.78 -5.98
N GLY A 40 -0.28 2.88 -5.20
CA GLY A 40 1.16 2.59 -5.21
C GLY A 40 1.50 1.14 -4.85
N PRO A 41 2.76 0.73 -5.06
CA PRO A 41 3.22 -0.63 -4.78
C PRO A 41 3.25 -0.92 -3.28
N MET A 42 2.63 -2.05 -2.92
CA MET A 42 2.49 -2.54 -1.54
C MET A 42 2.88 -4.02 -1.49
N CYS A 43 4.20 -4.30 -1.52
CA CYS A 43 4.76 -5.66 -1.62
C CYS A 43 4.39 -6.59 -0.46
N SER A 44 4.03 -6.06 0.71
CA SER A 44 3.62 -6.86 1.87
C SER A 44 2.17 -7.37 1.80
N SER A 45 1.44 -7.09 0.73
CA SER A 45 0.06 -7.56 0.54
C SER A 45 -0.02 -9.08 0.40
N GLY A 46 -1.19 -9.63 0.72
CA GLY A 46 -1.54 -11.01 0.45
C GLY A 46 -3.04 -11.22 0.52
N ALA A 47 -3.51 -12.34 0.00
CA ALA A 47 -4.90 -12.73 0.06
C ALA A 47 -5.06 -14.09 0.72
N TYR A 48 -6.03 -14.23 1.59
CA TYR A 48 -6.47 -15.53 2.07
C TYR A 48 -7.94 -15.75 1.69
N PHE A 49 -8.25 -17.01 1.42
CA PHE A 49 -9.57 -17.38 0.94
C PHE A 49 -9.90 -18.82 1.24
N ASN A 50 -11.18 -19.11 1.32
CA ASN A 50 -11.74 -20.43 1.53
C ASN A 50 -12.33 -20.98 0.22
N THR A 51 -11.79 -22.11 -0.24
CA THR A 51 -12.24 -22.77 -1.48
C THR A 51 -13.46 -23.65 -1.29
N GLY A 52 -13.86 -23.92 -0.06
CA GLY A 52 -14.79 -24.99 0.24
C GLY A 52 -14.17 -26.38 0.12
N HIS A 53 -14.95 -27.41 0.49
CA HIS A 53 -14.50 -28.81 0.49
C HIS A 53 -14.82 -29.52 -0.82
N THR A 54 -13.85 -30.26 -1.36
CA THR A 54 -14.06 -31.21 -2.45
C THR A 54 -14.78 -32.49 -1.97
N LYS A 55 -15.24 -33.30 -2.92
CA LYS A 55 -15.81 -34.65 -2.66
C LYS A 55 -14.99 -35.68 -3.45
N PRO A 56 -14.23 -36.57 -2.76
CA PRO A 56 -13.94 -36.59 -1.33
C PRO A 56 -13.13 -35.37 -0.87
N LYS A 57 -13.14 -35.09 0.44
CA LYS A 57 -12.49 -33.93 1.04
C LYS A 57 -10.96 -34.01 0.94
N ILE A 58 -10.32 -32.85 0.72
CA ILE A 58 -8.87 -32.68 0.83
C ILE A 58 -8.55 -31.71 1.98
N LYS A 59 -7.47 -31.97 2.72
CA LYS A 59 -6.87 -31.00 3.64
C LYS A 59 -5.59 -30.49 3.03
N PHE A 60 -5.55 -29.23 2.62
CA PHE A 60 -4.40 -28.66 1.92
C PHE A 60 -3.14 -28.58 2.81
N GLY A 61 -3.30 -28.38 4.13
CA GLY A 61 -2.18 -28.40 5.07
C GLY A 61 -1.50 -29.77 5.14
N GLY A 62 -0.18 -29.78 5.18
CA GLY A 62 0.64 -30.99 5.17
C GLY A 62 1.04 -31.48 3.79
N GLY A 63 0.84 -30.67 2.75
CA GLY A 63 1.27 -30.89 1.39
C GLY A 63 1.75 -29.62 0.72
N SER A 64 1.74 -29.58 -0.60
CA SER A 64 2.07 -28.40 -1.41
C SER A 64 0.84 -27.89 -2.14
N VAL A 65 0.73 -26.56 -2.29
CA VAL A 65 -0.32 -25.93 -3.08
C VAL A 65 0.29 -24.87 -3.98
N THR A 66 -0.16 -24.84 -5.23
CA THR A 66 0.17 -23.79 -6.18
C THR A 66 -1.07 -23.21 -6.85
N LEU A 67 -1.03 -21.92 -7.17
CA LEU A 67 -2.02 -21.16 -7.92
C LEU A 67 -1.35 -20.61 -9.18
N ASN A 68 -1.75 -21.09 -10.37
CA ASN A 68 -1.04 -20.82 -11.62
C ASN A 68 0.48 -21.06 -11.51
N ASN A 69 0.88 -22.14 -10.85
CA ASN A 69 2.26 -22.54 -10.51
C ASN A 69 2.97 -21.60 -9.50
N VAL A 70 2.30 -20.62 -8.93
CA VAL A 70 2.83 -19.79 -7.84
C VAL A 70 2.56 -20.50 -6.51
N PRO A 71 3.57 -20.73 -5.65
CA PRO A 71 3.37 -21.35 -4.35
C PRO A 71 2.39 -20.57 -3.47
N ALA A 72 1.48 -21.29 -2.80
CA ALA A 72 0.56 -20.75 -1.83
C ALA A 72 0.72 -21.45 -0.49
N TYR A 73 0.45 -20.75 0.60
CA TYR A 73 0.51 -21.29 1.96
C TYR A 73 -0.82 -21.95 2.32
N ALA A 74 -0.76 -23.18 2.82
CA ALA A 74 -1.92 -23.99 3.16
C ALA A 74 -1.92 -24.48 4.62
N GLY A 75 -1.07 -23.95 5.48
CA GLY A 75 -0.99 -24.28 6.90
C GLY A 75 -2.09 -23.61 7.75
N LEU A 76 -3.27 -23.41 7.19
CA LEU A 76 -4.47 -22.86 7.79
C LEU A 76 -5.49 -23.98 8.06
N ALA A 77 -6.80 -23.68 8.10
CA ALA A 77 -7.82 -24.70 8.13
C ALA A 77 -7.88 -25.50 6.81
N ALA A 78 -8.60 -26.61 6.79
CA ALA A 78 -8.48 -27.63 5.74
C ALA A 78 -8.69 -27.13 4.29
N ALA A 79 -9.57 -26.12 4.09
CA ALA A 79 -9.91 -25.56 2.78
C ALA A 79 -9.47 -24.11 2.61
N ASP A 80 -8.62 -23.61 3.51
CA ASP A 80 -8.14 -22.22 3.49
C ASP A 80 -6.75 -22.15 2.87
N LEU A 81 -6.54 -21.11 2.09
CA LEU A 81 -5.28 -20.82 1.40
C LEU A 81 -4.88 -19.36 1.62
N TYR A 82 -3.58 -19.12 1.65
CA TYR A 82 -3.02 -17.78 1.63
C TYR A 82 -1.98 -17.66 0.52
N ILE A 83 -2.01 -16.55 -0.22
CA ILE A 83 -0.98 -16.21 -1.21
C ILE A 83 -0.41 -14.84 -0.92
N GLY A 84 0.90 -14.75 -0.75
CA GLY A 84 1.62 -13.49 -0.60
C GLY A 84 1.84 -12.83 -1.97
N ALA A 85 1.66 -11.51 -2.04
CA ALA A 85 1.84 -10.78 -3.30
C ALA A 85 3.28 -10.87 -3.84
N ALA A 86 4.27 -10.92 -2.95
CA ALA A 86 5.69 -10.96 -3.33
C ALA A 86 6.22 -12.36 -3.68
N VAL A 87 5.39 -13.40 -3.60
CA VAL A 87 5.82 -14.77 -3.96
C VAL A 87 6.00 -14.86 -5.47
N SER A 88 7.15 -15.37 -5.90
CA SER A 88 7.46 -15.69 -7.31
C SER A 88 7.55 -17.19 -7.54
N THR A 89 7.49 -17.62 -8.81
CA THR A 89 7.73 -19.01 -9.18
C THR A 89 9.22 -19.32 -9.08
N GLU A 90 9.59 -20.30 -8.25
CA GLU A 90 10.99 -20.74 -8.10
C GLU A 90 11.52 -21.45 -9.35
N ASP A 91 10.63 -22.07 -10.12
CA ASP A 91 10.97 -22.87 -11.30
C ASP A 91 11.16 -22.03 -12.57
N ASP A 92 10.83 -20.73 -12.57
CA ASP A 92 11.06 -19.89 -13.73
C ASP A 92 12.56 -19.61 -13.89
N PRO A 93 13.21 -20.12 -14.98
CA PRO A 93 14.62 -19.89 -15.22
C PRO A 93 15.01 -18.40 -15.27
N LYS A 94 14.07 -17.52 -15.65
CA LYS A 94 14.28 -16.08 -15.71
C LYS A 94 14.44 -15.44 -14.34
N ASN A 95 13.99 -16.09 -13.26
CA ASN A 95 14.16 -15.63 -11.89
C ASN A 95 15.48 -16.10 -11.26
N LYS A 96 16.17 -17.08 -11.89
CA LYS A 96 17.44 -17.65 -11.39
C LYS A 96 18.68 -16.91 -11.87
N VAL A 97 18.53 -15.97 -12.80
CA VAL A 97 19.61 -15.13 -13.34
C VAL A 97 19.45 -13.70 -12.86
N PHE A 98 20.55 -13.07 -12.45
CA PHE A 98 20.51 -11.65 -12.06
C PHE A 98 20.75 -10.73 -13.27
N PRO A 99 19.92 -9.69 -13.48
CA PRO A 99 18.67 -9.40 -12.75
C PRO A 99 17.53 -10.35 -13.18
N GLY A 100 16.77 -10.84 -12.18
CA GLY A 100 15.60 -11.70 -12.43
C GLY A 100 14.42 -10.89 -13.00
N LYS A 101 13.59 -11.55 -13.82
CA LYS A 101 12.45 -10.89 -14.50
C LYS A 101 11.17 -10.85 -13.68
N PHE A 102 10.91 -11.91 -12.91
CA PHE A 102 9.72 -12.02 -12.03
C PHE A 102 8.40 -11.72 -12.75
N GLU A 103 8.23 -12.22 -13.99
CA GLU A 103 7.12 -11.85 -14.88
C GLU A 103 5.75 -12.18 -14.30
N TYR A 104 5.65 -13.22 -13.46
CA TYR A 104 4.41 -13.64 -12.82
C TYR A 104 4.67 -14.09 -11.38
N GLY A 105 3.73 -13.78 -10.47
CA GLY A 105 3.81 -14.18 -9.08
C GLY A 105 2.50 -13.89 -8.32
N GLY A 106 2.54 -13.91 -7.00
CA GLY A 106 1.36 -13.84 -6.17
C GLY A 106 0.49 -12.60 -6.41
N ALA A 107 1.09 -11.44 -6.66
CA ALA A 107 0.32 -10.24 -6.98
C ALA A 107 -0.48 -10.37 -8.28
N HIS A 108 0.08 -11.05 -9.28
CA HIS A 108 -0.63 -11.31 -10.54
C HIS A 108 -1.77 -12.32 -10.35
N VAL A 109 -1.56 -13.34 -9.48
CA VAL A 109 -2.65 -14.27 -9.11
C VAL A 109 -3.79 -13.52 -8.43
N ILE A 110 -3.49 -12.60 -7.51
CA ILE A 110 -4.50 -11.78 -6.83
C ILE A 110 -5.25 -10.89 -7.84
N GLU A 111 -4.53 -10.24 -8.77
CA GLU A 111 -5.14 -9.43 -9.84
C GLU A 111 -6.05 -10.29 -10.73
N ASP A 112 -5.58 -11.46 -11.15
CA ASP A 112 -6.35 -12.38 -11.99
C ASP A 112 -7.61 -12.89 -11.30
N LEU A 113 -7.55 -13.20 -10.00
CA LEU A 113 -8.73 -13.54 -9.19
C LEU A 113 -9.74 -12.40 -9.18
N VAL A 114 -9.30 -11.17 -8.88
CA VAL A 114 -10.17 -9.99 -8.84
C VAL A 114 -10.75 -9.67 -10.23
N ALA A 115 -10.00 -9.93 -11.29
CA ALA A 115 -10.48 -9.81 -12.67
C ALA A 115 -11.49 -10.91 -13.07
N GLY A 116 -11.76 -11.87 -12.18
CA GLY A 116 -12.70 -12.97 -12.44
C GLY A 116 -12.15 -14.06 -13.37
N LYS A 117 -10.82 -14.16 -13.52
CA LYS A 117 -10.19 -15.21 -14.30
C LYS A 117 -10.13 -16.52 -13.52
N ASP A 118 -10.12 -17.63 -14.25
CA ASP A 118 -9.91 -18.94 -13.69
C ASP A 118 -8.44 -19.16 -13.33
N ILE A 119 -8.19 -19.57 -12.11
CA ILE A 119 -6.86 -19.85 -11.57
C ILE A 119 -6.69 -21.34 -11.39
N LYS A 120 -5.66 -21.91 -11.99
CA LYS A 120 -5.31 -23.32 -11.82
C LYS A 120 -4.85 -23.57 -10.39
N LEU A 121 -5.58 -24.38 -9.66
CA LEU A 121 -5.25 -24.88 -8.33
C LEU A 121 -4.66 -26.30 -8.45
N SER A 122 -3.41 -26.47 -8.07
CA SER A 122 -2.77 -27.77 -7.96
C SER A 122 -2.34 -28.02 -6.52
N ALA A 123 -2.73 -29.16 -5.94
CA ALA A 123 -2.46 -29.45 -4.55
C ALA A 123 -2.09 -30.93 -4.34
N THR A 124 -1.15 -31.13 -3.41
CA THR A 124 -0.91 -32.45 -2.79
C THR A 124 -1.26 -32.36 -1.30
N ALA A 125 -1.64 -33.46 -0.70
CA ALA A 125 -1.99 -33.53 0.72
C ALA A 125 -1.54 -34.85 1.33
N TYR A 126 -1.37 -34.86 2.65
CA TYR A 126 -1.00 -36.08 3.39
C TYR A 126 -2.03 -37.19 3.24
N GLY A 127 -3.33 -36.85 3.33
CA GLY A 127 -4.45 -37.78 3.35
C GLY A 127 -4.68 -38.34 4.73
N THR A 128 -5.89 -38.13 5.27
CA THR A 128 -6.34 -38.63 6.57
C THR A 128 -7.70 -39.33 6.40
N ASP A 129 -8.18 -40.04 7.41
CA ASP A 129 -9.47 -40.70 7.30
C ASP A 129 -10.63 -39.74 7.03
N CYS A 130 -10.60 -38.56 7.64
CA CYS A 130 -11.62 -37.52 7.41
C CYS A 130 -11.35 -36.64 6.18
N TYR A 131 -10.12 -36.66 5.63
CA TYR A 131 -9.70 -35.94 4.43
C TYR A 131 -8.86 -36.87 3.52
N PRO A 132 -9.49 -37.86 2.87
CA PRO A 132 -8.77 -38.96 2.23
C PRO A 132 -8.11 -38.56 0.90
N ARG A 133 -8.53 -37.44 0.30
CA ARG A 133 -7.99 -37.02 -1.01
C ARG A 133 -6.56 -36.51 -0.86
N LYS A 134 -5.64 -37.06 -1.65
CA LYS A 134 -4.20 -36.76 -1.63
C LYS A 134 -3.74 -35.83 -2.76
N LYS A 135 -4.52 -35.71 -3.83
CA LYS A 135 -4.20 -34.85 -4.99
C LYS A 135 -5.42 -34.14 -5.52
N LEU A 136 -5.26 -32.87 -5.91
CA LEU A 136 -6.28 -32.08 -6.56
C LEU A 136 -5.62 -31.26 -7.67
N ASN A 137 -6.23 -31.30 -8.87
CA ASN A 137 -5.96 -30.36 -9.96
C ASN A 137 -7.33 -29.85 -10.45
N THR A 138 -7.54 -28.56 -10.37
CA THR A 138 -8.81 -27.94 -10.77
C THR A 138 -8.58 -26.46 -11.08
N TYR A 139 -9.62 -25.78 -11.48
CA TYR A 139 -9.66 -24.33 -11.55
C TYR A 139 -10.54 -23.79 -10.43
N ILE A 140 -10.17 -22.62 -9.93
CA ILE A 140 -10.97 -21.82 -9.00
C ILE A 140 -11.21 -20.45 -9.62
N ASN A 141 -12.34 -19.87 -9.31
CA ASN A 141 -12.71 -18.50 -9.69
C ASN A 141 -13.17 -17.77 -8.43
N ILE A 142 -12.98 -16.46 -8.38
CA ILE A 142 -13.37 -15.66 -7.20
C ILE A 142 -14.86 -15.83 -6.83
N LYS A 143 -15.71 -16.10 -7.83
CA LYS A 143 -17.16 -16.34 -7.64
C LYS A 143 -17.45 -17.63 -6.89
N ASP A 144 -16.56 -18.61 -6.98
CA ASP A 144 -16.73 -19.94 -6.39
C ASP A 144 -16.15 -20.03 -4.97
N LEU A 145 -15.36 -19.03 -4.55
CA LEU A 145 -14.80 -18.99 -3.22
C LEU A 145 -15.88 -18.65 -2.18
N ASN A 146 -15.86 -19.31 -1.04
CA ASN A 146 -16.75 -18.96 0.08
C ASN A 146 -16.40 -17.58 0.63
N GLU A 147 -15.13 -17.39 0.98
CA GLU A 147 -14.56 -16.14 1.47
C GLU A 147 -13.27 -15.81 0.72
N ALA A 148 -13.02 -14.52 0.51
CA ALA A 148 -11.76 -14.03 -0.05
C ALA A 148 -11.45 -12.65 0.53
N THR A 149 -10.30 -12.51 1.18
CA THR A 149 -9.93 -11.29 1.90
C THR A 149 -8.52 -10.87 1.51
N LEU A 150 -8.36 -9.61 1.14
CA LEU A 150 -7.05 -8.99 1.02
C LEU A 150 -6.60 -8.51 2.38
N PHE A 151 -5.36 -8.82 2.75
CA PHE A 151 -4.68 -8.24 3.90
C PHE A 151 -3.39 -7.55 3.47
N ASN A 152 -3.22 -6.32 3.91
CA ASN A 152 -1.99 -5.56 3.69
C ASN A 152 -1.52 -4.98 5.02
N PRO A 153 -0.47 -5.54 5.64
CA PRO A 153 0.02 -5.11 6.94
C PRO A 153 0.82 -3.81 6.88
N ARG A 154 1.02 -3.20 5.70
CA ARG A 154 1.80 -1.97 5.56
C ARG A 154 1.38 -1.19 4.32
N ASN A 155 0.56 -0.17 4.51
CA ASN A 155 0.04 0.70 3.47
C ASN A 155 0.16 2.16 3.87
N SER A 156 -0.03 3.05 2.91
CA SER A 156 -0.11 4.51 3.10
C SER A 156 1.09 5.08 3.88
N TYR A 157 2.30 4.81 3.39
CA TYR A 157 3.50 5.42 3.98
C TYR A 157 3.35 6.93 4.10
N GLN A 158 3.63 7.43 5.29
CA GLN A 158 3.63 8.85 5.56
C GLN A 158 4.99 9.44 5.19
N ASN A 159 5.04 10.11 4.05
CA ASN A 159 6.21 10.80 3.49
C ASN A 159 7.45 9.90 3.27
N TYR A 160 7.40 9.03 2.27
CA TYR A 160 8.55 8.20 1.91
C TYR A 160 9.63 9.00 1.14
N ASN A 161 10.90 8.55 1.20
CA ASN A 161 12.04 9.22 0.56
C ASN A 161 12.09 9.05 -0.96
N VAL A 162 12.87 9.90 -1.61
CA VAL A 162 13.30 9.77 -3.00
C VAL A 162 14.58 8.94 -3.05
N ALA A 163 14.63 7.94 -3.93
CA ALA A 163 15.76 7.03 -4.09
C ALA A 163 16.59 7.37 -5.33
N VAL A 164 17.90 7.45 -5.18
CA VAL A 164 18.86 7.68 -6.27
C VAL A 164 20.06 6.76 -6.16
N ASN A 165 20.84 6.66 -7.23
CA ASN A 165 22.12 5.97 -7.28
C ASN A 165 23.22 6.95 -7.68
N LEU A 166 23.99 7.41 -6.72
CA LEU A 166 25.06 8.40 -6.93
C LEU A 166 26.39 7.72 -7.32
N ASN A 167 26.77 6.65 -6.61
CA ASN A 167 28.14 6.14 -6.59
C ASN A 167 28.36 4.81 -7.31
N LYS A 168 27.32 3.98 -7.54
CA LYS A 168 27.51 2.73 -8.30
C LYS A 168 27.59 3.03 -9.78
N GLU A 169 28.55 2.42 -10.47
CA GLU A 169 28.72 2.51 -11.92
C GLU A 169 27.69 1.70 -12.72
N ARG A 170 27.05 0.74 -12.06
CA ARG A 170 25.95 -0.07 -12.63
C ARG A 170 24.61 0.34 -12.05
N ALA A 171 23.52 0.00 -12.75
CA ALA A 171 22.17 0.09 -12.18
C ALA A 171 22.04 -0.74 -10.90
N ILE A 172 21.25 -0.27 -9.95
CA ILE A 172 20.85 -1.02 -8.77
C ILE A 172 19.35 -1.29 -8.82
N TYR A 173 18.98 -2.51 -8.44
CA TYR A 173 17.61 -3.02 -8.51
C TYR A 173 17.02 -3.05 -7.11
N THR A 174 15.95 -2.31 -6.89
CA THR A 174 15.40 -2.07 -5.55
C THR A 174 13.87 -2.12 -5.55
N TYR A 175 13.28 -2.16 -4.36
CA TYR A 175 11.83 -1.96 -4.19
C TYR A 175 11.35 -0.56 -4.61
N MET A 176 12.28 0.39 -4.79
CA MET A 176 12.03 1.69 -5.40
C MET A 176 12.26 1.67 -6.92
N GLY A 177 12.30 0.47 -7.52
CA GLY A 177 12.58 0.26 -8.94
C GLY A 177 14.06 0.29 -9.29
N ILE A 178 14.34 0.43 -10.58
CA ILE A 178 15.71 0.49 -11.10
C ILE A 178 16.25 1.90 -10.91
N LEU A 179 17.37 2.00 -10.22
CA LEU A 179 18.11 3.25 -10.04
C LEU A 179 19.33 3.25 -10.95
N LYS A 180 19.29 4.10 -11.97
CA LYS A 180 20.35 4.23 -12.98
C LYS A 180 21.60 4.85 -12.37
N PRO A 181 22.81 4.47 -12.83
CA PRO A 181 24.06 4.97 -12.28
C PRO A 181 24.21 6.49 -12.43
N GLN A 182 25.05 7.07 -11.57
CA GLN A 182 25.47 8.47 -11.64
C GLN A 182 24.28 9.45 -11.71
N LEU A 183 23.26 9.27 -10.85
CA LEU A 183 22.06 10.11 -10.85
C LEU A 183 21.30 10.07 -12.20
N GLY A 184 21.19 8.92 -12.83
CA GLY A 184 20.47 8.76 -14.09
C GLY A 184 18.94 8.86 -13.95
N ASN A 185 18.41 8.71 -12.73
CA ASN A 185 17.02 8.95 -12.34
C ASN A 185 16.87 9.11 -10.84
N ALA A 186 15.72 9.64 -10.43
CA ALA A 186 15.29 9.73 -9.03
C ALA A 186 13.87 9.16 -8.93
N ASN A 187 13.69 8.07 -8.19
CA ASN A 187 12.40 7.40 -8.02
C ASN A 187 11.77 7.77 -6.69
N TYR A 188 10.45 8.00 -6.68
CA TYR A 188 9.67 8.28 -5.48
C TYR A 188 8.34 7.54 -5.50
N CYS A 189 7.71 7.39 -4.33
CA CYS A 189 6.50 6.61 -4.17
C CYS A 189 5.55 7.25 -3.14
N SER A 190 4.77 8.23 -3.58
CA SER A 190 3.71 8.82 -2.77
C SER A 190 2.74 9.61 -3.64
N ALA A 191 1.52 9.80 -3.14
CA ALA A 191 0.52 10.63 -3.78
C ALA A 191 0.60 12.12 -3.36
N GLY A 192 1.60 12.51 -2.58
CA GLY A 192 1.77 13.89 -2.11
C GLY A 192 0.55 14.39 -1.34
N GLN A 193 0.01 15.54 -1.74
CA GLN A 193 -1.15 16.17 -1.10
C GLN A 193 -2.42 15.30 -1.05
N LEU A 194 -2.53 14.24 -1.88
CA LEU A 194 -3.64 13.28 -1.83
C LEU A 194 -3.43 12.18 -0.79
N SER A 195 -2.23 12.03 -0.22
CA SER A 195 -1.89 10.92 0.69
C SER A 195 -2.65 11.01 2.02
N PRO A 196 -3.36 9.94 2.45
CA PRO A 196 -4.20 9.99 3.64
C PRO A 196 -3.47 10.43 4.90
N LEU A 197 -2.30 9.85 5.19
CA LEU A 197 -1.54 10.16 6.40
C LEU A 197 -0.78 11.50 6.35
N LEU A 198 -0.78 12.21 5.22
CA LEU A 198 -0.34 13.60 5.16
C LEU A 198 -1.50 14.57 5.40
N ASN A 199 -2.74 14.13 5.17
CA ASN A 199 -3.96 14.87 5.45
C ASN A 199 -4.45 14.73 6.92
N ASP A 200 -4.06 13.66 7.61
CA ASP A 200 -4.21 13.49 9.06
C ASP A 200 -2.89 13.06 9.68
N PRO A 201 -1.89 13.99 9.75
CA PRO A 201 -0.52 13.63 10.09
C PRO A 201 -0.33 13.15 11.54
N TYR A 202 -1.27 13.45 12.42
CA TYR A 202 -1.24 13.09 13.83
C TYR A 202 -2.29 12.02 14.21
N TYR A 203 -2.93 11.38 13.21
CA TYR A 203 -3.89 10.30 13.40
C TYR A 203 -5.08 10.68 14.29
N LYS A 204 -5.61 11.91 14.13
CA LYS A 204 -6.71 12.43 14.94
C LYS A 204 -8.08 11.88 14.53
N THR A 205 -8.18 11.37 13.31
CA THR A 205 -9.42 10.81 12.75
C THR A 205 -9.23 9.39 12.21
N ILE A 206 -7.99 8.99 11.97
CA ILE A 206 -7.63 7.68 11.44
C ILE A 206 -7.27 6.73 12.58
N GLY A 207 -7.94 5.58 12.63
CA GLY A 207 -7.70 4.59 13.67
C GLY A 207 -8.23 3.20 13.29
N ILE A 208 -8.12 2.27 14.22
CA ILE A 208 -8.62 0.90 14.08
C ILE A 208 -10.15 0.96 13.90
N GLY A 209 -10.66 0.28 12.89
CA GLY A 209 -12.08 0.31 12.53
C GLY A 209 -12.48 1.44 11.57
N THR A 210 -11.55 2.34 11.20
CA THR A 210 -11.82 3.32 10.15
C THR A 210 -12.15 2.59 8.85
N ARG A 211 -13.33 2.87 8.30
CA ARG A 211 -13.78 2.34 7.01
C ARG A 211 -13.08 3.08 5.88
N ILE A 212 -12.60 2.34 4.89
CA ILE A 212 -11.81 2.85 3.78
C ILE A 212 -12.31 2.33 2.44
N PHE A 213 -12.07 3.07 1.37
CA PHE A 213 -12.06 2.55 0.02
C PHE A 213 -10.78 1.71 -0.16
N LEU A 214 -10.94 0.44 -0.53
CA LEU A 214 -9.80 -0.45 -0.78
C LEU A 214 -10.00 -1.18 -2.11
N ALA A 215 -9.20 -0.82 -3.10
CA ALA A 215 -9.24 -1.39 -4.46
C ALA A 215 -10.63 -1.43 -5.10
N GLY A 216 -11.49 -0.44 -4.83
CA GLY A 216 -12.87 -0.37 -5.36
C GLY A 216 -13.93 -1.05 -4.49
N GLY A 217 -13.50 -1.79 -3.48
CA GLY A 217 -14.35 -2.41 -2.46
C GLY A 217 -14.28 -1.68 -1.12
N GLU A 218 -14.95 -2.28 -0.14
CA GLU A 218 -14.92 -1.85 1.25
C GLU A 218 -13.76 -2.49 1.98
N GLY A 219 -13.07 -1.70 2.81
CA GLY A 219 -12.04 -2.18 3.69
C GLY A 219 -12.00 -1.42 5.01
N TYR A 220 -11.14 -1.89 5.89
CA TYR A 220 -10.97 -1.33 7.22
C TYR A 220 -9.50 -1.24 7.61
N ILE A 221 -9.15 -0.23 8.38
CA ILE A 221 -7.89 -0.19 9.11
C ILE A 221 -8.04 -1.12 10.31
N VAL A 222 -7.15 -2.12 10.43
CA VAL A 222 -7.22 -3.14 11.49
C VAL A 222 -6.14 -3.00 12.53
N TRP A 223 -5.04 -2.35 12.20
CA TRP A 223 -3.94 -2.05 13.12
C TRP A 223 -3.06 -0.94 12.57
N GLN A 224 -2.09 -0.48 13.37
CA GLN A 224 -0.95 0.27 12.84
C GLN A 224 -0.14 -0.63 11.91
N GLY A 225 0.41 -0.09 10.83
CA GLY A 225 1.21 -0.86 9.90
C GLY A 225 2.53 -1.33 10.51
N THR A 226 3.08 -2.40 9.96
CA THR A 226 4.46 -2.80 10.25
C THR A 226 5.40 -1.67 9.89
N GLN A 227 6.32 -1.21 10.55
CA GLN A 227 7.13 0.02 10.35
C GLN A 227 6.39 1.33 10.67
N HIS A 228 5.31 1.29 11.44
CA HIS A 228 4.70 2.51 11.96
C HIS A 228 5.66 3.18 12.96
N ASN A 229 6.11 4.40 12.64
CA ASN A 229 7.10 5.15 13.42
C ASN A 229 6.61 6.59 13.64
N PRO A 230 5.66 6.81 14.56
CA PRO A 230 5.01 8.11 14.74
C PRO A 230 5.89 9.17 15.40
N GLY A 231 6.96 8.76 16.12
CA GLY A 231 7.82 9.63 16.95
C GLY A 231 8.86 10.45 16.18
N VAL A 232 8.76 10.52 14.83
CA VAL A 232 9.69 11.30 14.01
C VAL A 232 9.41 12.80 14.08
N SER A 233 10.46 13.61 13.84
CA SER A 233 10.32 15.07 13.74
C SER A 233 9.44 15.47 12.55
N ARG A 234 8.72 16.59 12.71
CA ARG A 234 7.74 17.08 11.73
C ARG A 234 7.87 18.57 11.51
N THR A 235 7.45 19.02 10.34
CA THR A 235 7.28 20.45 10.04
C THR A 235 6.08 21.02 10.81
N PRO A 236 5.90 22.36 10.89
CA PRO A 236 4.71 22.98 11.48
C PRO A 236 3.38 22.56 10.85
N ASN A 237 3.41 22.09 9.59
CA ASN A 237 2.23 21.55 8.89
C ASN A 237 2.02 20.05 9.14
N GLY A 238 2.77 19.43 10.04
CA GLY A 238 2.64 18.02 10.41
C GLY A 238 3.35 17.06 9.45
N VAL A 239 3.99 17.52 8.38
CA VAL A 239 4.72 16.68 7.43
C VAL A 239 5.95 16.09 8.12
N PRO A 240 6.11 14.76 8.19
CA PRO A 240 7.28 14.15 8.80
C PRO A 240 8.51 14.31 7.92
N ASN A 241 9.67 14.54 8.56
CA ASN A 241 10.94 14.75 7.86
C ASN A 241 11.57 13.46 7.32
N VAL A 242 11.07 12.30 7.75
CA VAL A 242 11.49 10.96 7.32
C VAL A 242 10.27 10.04 7.27
N PRO A 243 10.34 8.84 6.68
CA PRO A 243 9.24 7.89 6.67
C PRO A 243 8.69 7.65 8.09
N ALA A 244 7.37 7.77 8.26
CA ALA A 244 6.71 7.76 9.56
C ALA A 244 5.57 6.73 9.64
N GLY A 245 4.32 7.17 9.74
CA GLY A 245 3.18 6.30 9.94
C GLY A 245 2.90 5.35 8.79
N THR A 246 2.34 4.20 9.11
CA THR A 246 1.81 3.22 8.16
C THR A 246 0.55 2.56 8.71
N LEU A 247 -0.25 1.97 7.84
CA LEU A 247 -1.54 1.34 8.14
C LEU A 247 -1.51 -0.16 7.83
N ALA A 248 -2.07 -0.99 8.71
CA ALA A 248 -2.48 -2.34 8.37
C ALA A 248 -3.97 -2.33 8.00
N VAL A 249 -4.28 -2.82 6.80
CA VAL A 249 -5.63 -2.79 6.23
C VAL A 249 -6.09 -4.15 5.79
N ILE A 250 -7.40 -4.38 5.84
CA ILE A 250 -8.07 -5.59 5.38
C ILE A 250 -9.32 -5.22 4.57
N GLY A 251 -9.70 -6.05 3.61
CA GLY A 251 -10.93 -5.83 2.87
C GLY A 251 -11.42 -7.05 2.11
N ASP A 252 -12.70 -7.04 1.75
CA ASP A 252 -13.32 -8.09 0.95
C ASP A 252 -12.79 -8.06 -0.49
N LEU A 253 -12.01 -9.08 -0.85
CA LEU A 253 -11.43 -9.22 -2.19
C LEU A 253 -12.49 -9.35 -3.28
N LYS A 254 -13.66 -9.92 -2.96
CA LYS A 254 -14.78 -10.10 -3.92
C LYS A 254 -15.42 -8.78 -4.33
N GLY A 255 -15.36 -7.77 -3.47
CA GLY A 255 -15.83 -6.42 -3.76
C GLY A 255 -14.84 -5.56 -4.53
N MET A 256 -13.59 -6.01 -4.68
CA MET A 256 -12.53 -5.25 -5.36
C MET A 256 -12.65 -5.32 -6.88
N LYS A 257 -11.95 -4.40 -7.56
CA LYS A 257 -11.93 -4.29 -9.03
C LYS A 257 -10.49 -4.19 -9.52
N SER A 258 -10.18 -4.89 -10.61
CA SER A 258 -8.85 -4.87 -11.25
C SER A 258 -8.42 -3.49 -11.77
N GLU A 259 -9.36 -2.56 -11.88
CA GLU A 259 -9.06 -1.15 -12.15
C GLU A 259 -8.23 -0.49 -11.03
N TRP A 260 -8.43 -0.91 -9.78
CA TRP A 260 -7.85 -0.34 -8.56
C TRP A 260 -6.83 -1.24 -7.89
N LEU A 261 -6.45 -2.35 -8.55
CA LEU A 261 -5.49 -3.31 -8.02
C LEU A 261 -4.74 -3.95 -9.18
N ARG A 262 -3.38 -4.01 -9.11
CA ARG A 262 -2.57 -4.55 -10.20
C ARG A 262 -1.32 -5.27 -9.71
N GLY A 263 -1.07 -6.46 -10.24
CA GLY A 263 0.22 -7.15 -10.12
C GLY A 263 1.28 -6.44 -10.96
N THR A 264 2.46 -6.25 -10.41
CA THR A 264 3.58 -5.58 -11.07
C THR A 264 4.88 -6.27 -10.73
N SER A 265 5.78 -6.36 -11.70
CA SER A 265 7.10 -6.96 -11.54
C SER A 265 8.18 -5.88 -11.54
N PHE A 266 9.05 -5.91 -10.55
CA PHE A 266 10.25 -5.08 -10.49
C PHE A 266 11.45 -5.95 -10.85
N GLU A 267 12.05 -5.69 -12.00
CA GLU A 267 13.23 -6.40 -12.48
C GLU A 267 14.33 -6.38 -11.40
N GLY A 268 14.94 -7.53 -11.16
CA GLY A 268 16.00 -7.69 -10.17
C GLY A 268 15.59 -7.57 -8.71
N TYR A 269 14.28 -7.36 -8.42
CA TYR A 269 13.76 -7.25 -7.07
C TYR A 269 12.63 -8.26 -6.77
N GLY A 270 11.59 -8.34 -7.61
CA GLY A 270 10.49 -9.26 -7.39
C GLY A 270 9.12 -8.73 -7.79
N VAL A 271 8.09 -9.42 -7.33
CA VAL A 271 6.68 -9.12 -7.60
C VAL A 271 6.11 -8.24 -6.50
N THR A 272 5.24 -7.31 -6.83
CA THR A 272 4.53 -6.45 -5.90
C THR A 272 3.08 -6.23 -6.34
N LEU A 273 2.20 -5.94 -5.38
CA LEU A 273 0.82 -5.54 -5.65
C LEU A 273 0.71 -4.02 -5.57
N VAL A 274 0.31 -3.39 -6.65
CA VAL A 274 -0.11 -1.99 -6.65
C VAL A 274 -1.58 -1.95 -6.27
N ILE A 275 -1.91 -1.15 -5.24
CA ILE A 275 -3.27 -1.14 -4.67
C ILE A 275 -3.76 0.27 -4.43
N GLY A 276 -5.02 0.51 -4.76
CA GLY A 276 -5.74 1.75 -4.49
C GLY A 276 -6.37 1.79 -3.11
N LEU A 277 -6.13 2.88 -2.38
CA LEU A 277 -6.70 3.12 -1.07
C LEU A 277 -7.14 4.57 -0.96
N GLY A 278 -8.33 4.81 -0.41
CA GLY A 278 -8.86 6.12 -0.08
C GLY A 278 -9.42 6.17 1.32
N ILE A 279 -9.13 7.24 2.06
CA ILE A 279 -9.63 7.46 3.42
C ILE A 279 -10.38 8.78 3.45
N PRO A 280 -11.62 8.79 3.94
CA PRO A 280 -12.33 10.04 4.20
C PRO A 280 -11.88 10.61 5.55
N ILE A 281 -11.50 11.88 5.55
CA ILE A 281 -11.12 12.62 6.76
C ILE A 281 -12.29 13.50 7.20
N PRO A 282 -12.97 13.19 8.32
CA PRO A 282 -14.02 14.06 8.85
C PRO A 282 -13.40 15.35 9.38
N ILE A 283 -13.96 16.51 9.01
CA ILE A 283 -13.51 17.80 9.48
C ILE A 283 -14.23 18.13 10.79
N LEU A 284 -13.57 17.82 11.90
CA LEU A 284 -14.12 18.02 13.24
C LEU A 284 -13.84 19.43 13.80
N ASN A 285 -12.80 20.10 13.30
CA ASN A 285 -12.38 21.44 13.72
C ASN A 285 -11.43 22.06 12.69
N GLU A 286 -11.04 23.32 12.94
CA GLU A 286 -10.12 24.07 12.08
C GLU A 286 -8.73 23.44 11.99
N GLU A 287 -8.23 22.82 13.06
CA GLU A 287 -6.92 22.19 13.08
C GLU A 287 -6.84 21.04 12.07
N ILE A 288 -7.85 20.18 12.03
CA ILE A 288 -7.90 19.06 11.05
C ILE A 288 -7.97 19.61 9.63
N LEU A 289 -8.81 20.63 9.39
CA LEU A 289 -8.87 21.24 8.07
C LEU A 289 -7.53 21.82 7.64
N LYS A 290 -6.81 22.47 8.55
CA LYS A 290 -5.47 23.00 8.26
C LYS A 290 -4.52 21.92 7.76
N TYR A 291 -4.56 20.72 8.35
CA TYR A 291 -3.73 19.61 7.90
C TYR A 291 -4.17 19.08 6.54
N THR A 292 -5.48 18.96 6.27
CA THR A 292 -5.97 18.52 4.96
C THR A 292 -5.69 19.50 3.85
N ALA A 293 -5.39 20.75 4.15
CA ALA A 293 -5.02 21.79 3.17
C ALA A 293 -3.52 21.82 2.83
N VAL A 294 -2.73 20.80 3.23
CA VAL A 294 -1.32 20.71 2.88
C VAL A 294 -1.14 20.53 1.38
N ALA A 295 -0.32 21.39 0.75
CA ALA A 295 -0.06 21.34 -0.69
C ALA A 295 1.27 20.63 -1.00
N ASP A 296 1.43 20.16 -2.23
CA ASP A 296 2.67 19.52 -2.70
C ASP A 296 3.93 20.39 -2.51
N GLU A 297 3.76 21.71 -2.52
CA GLU A 297 4.85 22.64 -2.25
C GLU A 297 5.34 22.66 -0.80
N ASP A 298 4.43 22.30 0.14
CA ASP A 298 4.71 22.23 1.58
C ASP A 298 5.22 20.86 2.02
N ILE A 299 5.02 19.83 1.19
CA ILE A 299 5.46 18.46 1.46
C ILE A 299 6.87 18.29 0.92
N ARG A 300 7.84 18.25 1.83
CA ARG A 300 9.24 18.00 1.50
C ARG A 300 9.66 16.60 1.94
N THR A 301 10.55 15.99 1.18
CA THR A 301 11.07 14.65 1.47
C THR A 301 12.57 14.58 1.20
N GLN A 302 13.25 13.61 1.82
CA GLN A 302 14.69 13.42 1.70
C GLN A 302 15.03 12.72 0.38
N ILE A 303 16.12 13.18 -0.26
CA ILE A 303 16.76 12.49 -1.37
C ILE A 303 17.84 11.58 -0.78
N VAL A 304 17.70 10.27 -0.94
CA VAL A 304 18.58 9.27 -0.31
C VAL A 304 19.38 8.53 -1.36
N ASP A 305 20.70 8.46 -1.17
CA ASP A 305 21.60 7.67 -2.02
C ASP A 305 21.57 6.20 -1.62
N TYR A 306 20.93 5.37 -2.43
CA TYR A 306 20.84 3.92 -2.22
C TYR A 306 22.12 3.17 -2.62
N SER A 307 23.07 3.82 -3.26
CA SER A 307 24.32 3.18 -3.70
C SER A 307 25.30 2.89 -2.56
N THR A 308 25.21 3.63 -1.45
CA THR A 308 26.07 3.48 -0.27
C THR A 308 25.39 2.78 0.89
N ASP A 309 24.07 2.76 0.90
CA ASP A 309 23.28 2.36 2.05
C ASP A 309 23.11 0.85 2.18
N TYR A 310 23.09 0.12 1.10
CA TYR A 310 22.96 -1.32 1.11
C TYR A 310 24.33 -2.01 0.95
N PRO A 311 24.81 -2.85 1.90
CA PRO A 311 24.04 -3.50 2.98
C PRO A 311 24.19 -2.84 4.37
N ASN A 312 24.89 -1.74 4.53
CA ASN A 312 25.35 -1.25 5.84
C ASN A 312 24.30 -0.42 6.62
N GLY A 313 23.12 -0.14 6.03
CA GLY A 313 22.03 0.56 6.71
C GLY A 313 22.31 2.04 7.06
N VAL A 314 23.26 2.67 6.38
CA VAL A 314 23.61 4.09 6.59
C VAL A 314 23.17 4.89 5.38
N SER A 315 22.00 5.49 5.44
CA SER A 315 21.54 6.36 4.38
C SER A 315 22.12 7.77 4.49
N HIS A 316 22.67 8.25 3.39
CA HIS A 316 23.11 9.64 3.27
C HIS A 316 22.06 10.46 2.53
N SER A 317 21.52 11.47 3.21
CA SER A 317 20.68 12.46 2.55
C SER A 317 21.52 13.36 1.65
N LEU A 318 21.04 13.56 0.43
CA LEU A 318 21.60 14.51 -0.53
C LEU A 318 20.85 15.85 -0.54
N GLY A 319 19.97 16.05 0.43
CA GLY A 319 19.12 17.22 0.57
C GLY A 319 17.63 16.88 0.51
N GLU A 320 16.82 17.90 0.44
CA GLU A 320 15.37 17.79 0.43
C GLU A 320 14.80 18.33 -0.88
N VAL A 321 13.64 17.79 -1.26
CA VAL A 321 12.87 18.20 -2.44
C VAL A 321 11.38 18.21 -2.10
N SER A 322 10.62 19.14 -2.67
CA SER A 322 9.16 19.16 -2.55
C SER A 322 8.49 18.23 -3.56
N TYR A 323 7.28 17.79 -3.23
CA TYR A 323 6.47 17.01 -4.20
C TYR A 323 6.09 17.82 -5.43
N LYS A 324 5.95 19.14 -5.29
CA LYS A 324 5.76 20.05 -6.43
C LYS A 324 6.93 19.97 -7.41
N GLU A 325 8.17 20.00 -6.91
CA GLU A 325 9.37 19.87 -7.75
C GLU A 325 9.45 18.47 -8.36
N LEU A 326 9.22 17.39 -7.58
CA LEU A 326 9.22 16.01 -8.09
C LEU A 326 8.25 15.81 -9.26
N LYS A 327 7.08 16.43 -9.21
CA LYS A 327 6.03 16.33 -10.24
C LYS A 327 6.33 17.11 -11.52
N THR A 328 7.37 17.96 -11.55
CA THR A 328 7.82 18.62 -12.80
C THR A 328 8.51 17.67 -13.77
N GLY A 329 8.91 16.46 -13.30
CA GLY A 329 9.62 15.45 -14.10
C GLY A 329 11.14 15.55 -14.02
N SER A 330 11.72 16.56 -13.34
CA SER A 330 13.16 16.69 -13.11
C SER A 330 13.45 17.52 -11.88
N ILE A 331 14.54 17.19 -11.18
CA ILE A 331 15.04 17.93 -10.01
C ILE A 331 16.54 18.15 -10.10
N LYS A 332 17.06 19.17 -9.42
CA LYS A 332 18.52 19.39 -9.33
C LYS A 332 19.11 18.67 -8.13
N ILE A 333 20.10 17.81 -8.40
CA ILE A 333 20.91 17.13 -7.36
C ILE A 333 22.38 17.40 -7.66
N LYS A 334 23.10 18.02 -6.74
CA LYS A 334 24.53 18.39 -6.90
C LYS A 334 24.82 19.11 -8.24
N GLY A 335 23.92 19.99 -8.65
CA GLY A 335 24.05 20.78 -9.88
C GLY A 335 23.64 20.05 -11.17
N LYS A 336 23.31 18.76 -11.11
CA LYS A 336 22.85 17.97 -12.25
C LYS A 336 21.32 17.94 -12.29
N ASP A 337 20.73 18.05 -13.49
CA ASP A 337 19.32 17.81 -13.71
C ASP A 337 19.06 16.29 -13.76
N VAL A 338 18.23 15.80 -12.84
CA VAL A 338 17.95 14.38 -12.64
C VAL A 338 16.48 14.10 -12.91
N PRO A 339 16.16 13.26 -13.91
CA PRO A 339 14.77 12.90 -14.21
C PRO A 339 14.11 12.22 -13.01
N THR A 340 12.87 12.59 -12.71
CA THR A 340 12.07 11.98 -11.64
C THR A 340 11.07 10.99 -12.21
N ALA A 341 10.82 9.91 -11.49
CA ALA A 341 9.81 8.91 -11.84
C ALA A 341 9.02 8.48 -10.59
N SER A 342 7.70 8.58 -10.67
CA SER A 342 6.81 8.11 -9.62
C SER A 342 6.48 6.64 -9.80
N LEU A 343 6.63 5.84 -8.74
CA LEU A 343 6.13 4.47 -8.66
C LEU A 343 4.64 4.42 -8.31
N SER A 344 4.08 5.52 -7.81
CA SER A 344 2.65 5.69 -7.54
C SER A 344 1.98 6.43 -8.70
N SER A 345 0.75 6.04 -9.02
CA SER A 345 -0.05 6.76 -10.02
C SER A 345 -0.84 7.89 -9.36
N TYR A 346 -0.41 9.12 -9.61
CA TYR A 346 -1.11 10.31 -9.09
C TYR A 346 -2.50 10.47 -9.71
N SER A 347 -2.66 10.19 -11.00
CA SER A 347 -3.97 10.23 -11.67
C SER A 347 -4.96 9.24 -11.08
N LYS A 348 -4.51 8.00 -10.78
CA LYS A 348 -5.34 7.00 -10.10
C LYS A 348 -5.64 7.42 -8.65
N ALA A 349 -4.70 7.98 -7.93
CA ALA A 349 -4.93 8.50 -6.58
C ALA A 349 -6.02 9.59 -6.56
N ARG A 350 -6.00 10.51 -7.53
CA ARG A 350 -7.04 11.53 -7.73
C ARG A 350 -8.39 10.88 -8.02
N SER A 351 -8.44 9.94 -8.96
CA SER A 351 -9.69 9.24 -9.30
C SER A 351 -10.26 8.48 -8.10
N ILE A 352 -9.43 7.93 -7.21
CA ILE A 352 -9.87 7.27 -5.96
C ILE A 352 -10.49 8.29 -5.01
N ALA A 353 -9.87 9.45 -4.82
CA ALA A 353 -10.42 10.50 -3.97
C ALA A 353 -11.78 10.99 -4.49
N GLU A 354 -11.94 11.14 -5.82
CA GLU A 354 -13.20 11.50 -6.47
C GLU A 354 -14.27 10.40 -6.34
N GLU A 355 -13.92 9.13 -6.58
CA GLU A 355 -14.85 8.00 -6.43
C GLU A 355 -15.36 7.89 -5.00
N LEU A 356 -14.47 8.08 -4.01
CA LEU A 356 -14.84 8.07 -2.59
C LEU A 356 -15.75 9.26 -2.25
N LYS A 357 -15.44 10.46 -2.74
CA LYS A 357 -16.29 11.66 -2.60
C LYS A 357 -17.68 11.41 -3.16
N ASP A 358 -17.76 10.93 -4.37
CA ASP A 358 -19.01 10.58 -5.04
C ASP A 358 -19.84 9.55 -4.27
N SER A 359 -19.17 8.51 -3.76
CA SER A 359 -19.81 7.46 -2.97
C SER A 359 -20.38 7.99 -1.65
N ILE A 360 -19.69 8.93 -1.00
CA ILE A 360 -20.18 9.59 0.22
C ILE A 360 -21.38 10.50 -0.12
N ILE A 361 -21.28 11.34 -1.13
CA ILE A 361 -22.37 12.25 -1.54
C ILE A 361 -23.65 11.47 -1.91
N LYS A 362 -23.48 10.33 -2.61
CA LYS A 362 -24.59 9.43 -3.01
C LYS A 362 -25.13 8.58 -1.85
N GLY A 363 -24.61 8.72 -0.63
CA GLY A 363 -25.01 7.94 0.53
C GLY A 363 -24.70 6.43 0.43
N LYS A 364 -23.74 6.05 -0.39
CA LYS A 364 -23.25 4.66 -0.55
C LYS A 364 -22.09 4.33 0.38
N PHE A 365 -21.35 5.33 0.83
CA PHE A 365 -20.25 5.18 1.75
C PHE A 365 -20.49 6.02 3.00
N PHE A 366 -20.46 5.38 4.16
CA PHE A 366 -20.64 6.04 5.47
C PHE A 366 -19.33 5.99 6.25
N LEU A 367 -19.00 7.10 6.93
CA LEU A 367 -17.89 7.14 7.86
C LEU A 367 -18.31 6.46 9.16
N GLY A 368 -17.35 5.74 9.77
CA GLY A 368 -17.47 5.20 11.12
C GLY A 368 -16.48 5.87 12.06
N GLU A 369 -16.82 5.93 13.33
CA GLU A 369 -15.87 6.34 14.36
C GLU A 369 -14.87 5.19 14.60
N PRO A 370 -13.54 5.44 14.64
CA PRO A 370 -12.58 4.41 14.97
C PRO A 370 -12.75 3.97 16.43
N VAL A 371 -12.62 2.67 16.69
CA VAL A 371 -12.67 2.13 18.05
C VAL A 371 -11.44 2.50 18.88
N GLN A 372 -10.33 2.81 18.20
CA GLN A 372 -9.09 3.27 18.81
C GLN A 372 -8.28 4.03 17.74
N LEU A 373 -7.73 5.19 18.11
CA LEU A 373 -6.81 5.91 17.25
C LEU A 373 -5.48 5.15 17.09
N LEU A 374 -4.74 5.44 16.02
CA LEU A 374 -3.41 4.90 15.85
C LEU A 374 -2.46 5.44 16.93
N SER A 375 -1.43 4.66 17.22
CA SER A 375 -0.40 5.08 18.17
C SER A 375 0.28 6.37 17.72
N SER A 376 0.27 7.38 18.61
CA SER A 376 0.92 8.68 18.44
C SER A 376 2.41 8.64 18.81
N ALA A 377 3.08 9.79 18.71
CA ALA A 377 4.49 9.94 19.09
C ALA A 377 4.78 9.52 20.54
N ASP A 378 3.84 9.76 21.44
CA ASP A 378 3.99 9.48 22.88
C ASP A 378 3.96 7.97 23.21
N ALA A 379 3.58 7.13 22.27
CA ALA A 379 3.52 5.68 22.48
C ALA A 379 4.90 5.01 22.56
N GLY A 380 5.99 5.73 22.32
CA GLY A 380 7.37 5.22 22.41
C GLY A 380 7.70 4.13 21.38
N ILE A 381 6.92 4.05 20.30
CA ILE A 381 7.13 3.06 19.23
C ILE A 381 8.32 3.50 18.38
N SER A 382 9.30 2.60 18.26
CA SER A 382 10.46 2.79 17.39
C SER A 382 10.87 1.47 16.75
N PHE A 383 11.49 1.55 15.57
CA PHE A 383 12.08 0.37 14.94
C PHE A 383 13.34 -0.05 15.67
N LYS A 384 13.45 -1.37 15.82
CA LYS A 384 14.66 -2.02 16.34
C LYS A 384 15.17 -3.00 15.30
N PRO A 385 16.49 -3.02 15.02
CA PRO A 385 17.07 -4.06 14.20
C PRO A 385 16.91 -5.42 14.90
N LEU A 386 16.87 -6.49 14.10
CA LEU A 386 16.87 -7.84 14.64
C LEU A 386 18.17 -8.06 15.43
N LYS A 387 18.04 -8.40 16.70
CA LYS A 387 19.18 -8.84 17.52
C LYS A 387 19.41 -10.33 17.28
N GLU A 388 20.42 -10.62 16.48
CA GLU A 388 20.85 -12.00 16.25
C GLU A 388 21.39 -12.64 17.55
N ARG A 389 21.08 -13.90 17.74
CA ARG A 389 21.56 -14.73 18.85
C ARG A 389 22.11 -16.03 18.27
N PRO A 390 23.28 -16.52 18.75
CA PRO A 390 23.79 -17.81 18.30
C PRO A 390 22.78 -18.93 18.64
N VAL A 391 22.55 -19.79 17.65
CA VAL A 391 21.80 -21.03 17.89
C VAL A 391 22.69 -21.95 18.72
N LYS A 392 22.17 -22.43 19.83
CA LYS A 392 22.82 -23.50 20.60
C LYS A 392 22.41 -24.81 19.97
N ASP A 393 23.35 -25.58 19.44
CA ASP A 393 23.18 -26.95 18.99
C ASP A 393 22.85 -27.86 20.16
#